data_2425a44b911d03d9f2e2745ea7410f09
#
_entry.id   2425a44b911d03d9f2e2745ea7410f09
#
_cell.length_a   1.000
_cell.length_b   1.000
_cell.length_c   1.000
_cell.angle_alpha   90.00
_cell.angle_beta   90.00
_cell.angle_gamma   90.00
#
_symmetry.space_group_name_H-M   'P 1'
#
loop_
_entity.id
_entity.type
_entity.pdbx_description
1 polymer ?
#
loop_
_entity_poly.entity_id
_entity_poly.type
_entity_poly.pdbx_seq_one_letter_code
_entity_poly.pdbx_strand_id
1 'polypeptide(L)'
;MSSQAKKHEAYGLRTKRLALCAILAAMAMILSYIEALIPMPVPIPGIKIGLANLIVLIAIYRLGFKYAFVINCLRIFTAGLLFTGVFGFLYSMAGGILSILVMYGLYRWGIFGIAGISMAGGVAHNFGQLVTACLIMSNIRLMSYFPVLLFAGMISGILIGIVAWMVLGRLPHLKV
;
A
#
# COMPACT_ATOMS: atom_id res chain seq x y z
N MET A 1 -28.87 19.39 -21.57
CA MET A 1 -28.37 17.99 -21.39
C MET A 1 -29.41 17.24 -20.58
N SER A 2 -30.05 16.21 -21.14
CA SER A 2 -31.18 15.51 -20.50
C SER A 2 -30.74 14.76 -19.24
N SER A 3 -31.63 14.58 -18.26
CA SER A 3 -31.39 13.80 -17.02
C SER A 3 -30.88 12.40 -17.31
N GLN A 4 -31.31 11.79 -18.40
CA GLN A 4 -30.90 10.48 -18.89
C GLN A 4 -29.41 10.47 -19.32
N ALA A 5 -28.93 11.48 -20.03
CA ALA A 5 -27.54 11.58 -20.47
C ALA A 5 -26.58 11.69 -19.26
N LYS A 6 -26.94 12.46 -18.23
CA LYS A 6 -26.17 12.55 -16.98
C LYS A 6 -26.10 11.22 -16.23
N LYS A 7 -27.19 10.44 -16.22
CA LYS A 7 -27.19 9.09 -15.61
C LYS A 7 -26.28 8.13 -16.38
N HIS A 8 -26.34 8.08 -17.69
CA HIS A 8 -25.47 7.22 -18.51
C HIS A 8 -23.99 7.57 -18.33
N GLU A 9 -23.64 8.85 -18.28
CA GLU A 9 -22.27 9.29 -18.02
C GLU A 9 -21.78 8.88 -16.61
N ALA A 10 -22.62 9.03 -15.59
CA ALA A 10 -22.31 8.60 -14.23
C ALA A 10 -22.11 7.08 -14.10
N TYR A 11 -22.92 6.28 -14.79
CA TYR A 11 -22.75 4.82 -14.85
C TYR A 11 -21.45 4.45 -15.55
N GLY A 12 -21.12 5.07 -16.67
CA GLY A 12 -19.87 4.84 -17.40
C GLY A 12 -18.62 5.16 -16.56
N LEU A 13 -18.65 6.24 -15.79
CA LEU A 13 -17.58 6.60 -14.88
C LEU A 13 -17.44 5.59 -13.72
N ARG A 14 -18.54 5.13 -13.14
CA ARG A 14 -18.53 4.09 -12.09
C ARG A 14 -17.92 2.79 -12.59
N THR A 15 -18.31 2.34 -13.76
CA THR A 15 -17.78 1.11 -14.37
C THR A 15 -16.28 1.21 -14.61
N LYS A 16 -15.80 2.35 -15.14
CA LYS A 16 -14.37 2.59 -15.35
C LYS A 16 -13.58 2.57 -14.01
N ARG A 17 -14.12 3.15 -12.95
CA ARG A 17 -13.49 3.11 -11.62
C ARG A 17 -13.40 1.69 -11.07
N LEU A 18 -14.48 0.92 -11.19
CA LEU A 18 -14.51 -0.47 -10.73
C LEU A 18 -13.52 -1.35 -11.52
N ALA A 19 -13.46 -1.18 -12.84
CA ALA A 19 -12.52 -1.90 -13.69
C ALA A 19 -11.06 -1.57 -13.30
N LEU A 20 -10.74 -0.28 -13.12
CA LEU A 20 -9.41 0.13 -12.67
C LEU A 20 -9.09 -0.39 -11.27
N CYS A 21 -10.05 -0.37 -10.36
CA CYS A 21 -9.90 -0.92 -9.02
C CYS A 21 -9.57 -2.43 -9.07
N ALA A 22 -10.27 -3.20 -9.91
CA ALA A 22 -10.03 -4.63 -10.08
C ALA A 22 -8.62 -4.90 -10.66
N ILE A 23 -8.20 -4.14 -11.68
CA ILE A 23 -6.86 -4.27 -12.26
C ILE A 23 -5.78 -3.94 -11.22
N LEU A 24 -5.93 -2.83 -10.49
CA LEU A 24 -4.98 -2.46 -9.45
C LEU A 24 -4.95 -3.48 -8.31
N ALA A 25 -6.10 -4.05 -7.91
CA ALA A 25 -6.14 -5.12 -6.91
C ALA A 25 -5.38 -6.36 -7.39
N ALA A 26 -5.59 -6.80 -8.63
CA ALA A 26 -4.86 -7.92 -9.22
C ALA A 26 -3.35 -7.66 -9.27
N MET A 27 -2.92 -6.47 -9.70
CA MET A 27 -1.52 -6.08 -9.70
C MET A 27 -0.92 -6.06 -8.29
N ALA A 28 -1.66 -5.55 -7.30
CA ALA A 28 -1.21 -5.55 -5.90
C ALA A 28 -1.02 -6.97 -5.36
N MET A 29 -1.88 -7.91 -5.75
CA MET A 29 -1.74 -9.33 -5.40
C MET A 29 -0.52 -9.97 -6.06
N ILE A 30 -0.30 -9.74 -7.36
CA ILE A 30 0.88 -10.24 -8.08
C ILE A 30 2.16 -9.72 -7.44
N LEU A 31 2.23 -8.42 -7.15
CA LEU A 31 3.40 -7.83 -6.48
C LEU A 31 3.60 -8.37 -5.06
N SER A 32 2.52 -8.64 -4.32
CA SER A 32 2.61 -9.29 -3.00
C SER A 32 3.13 -10.73 -3.10
N TYR A 33 2.75 -11.46 -4.15
CA TYR A 33 3.25 -12.80 -4.41
C TYR A 33 4.74 -12.79 -4.78
N ILE A 34 5.14 -11.91 -5.70
CA ILE A 34 6.55 -11.73 -6.07
C ILE A 34 7.39 -11.39 -4.82
N GLU A 35 6.89 -10.48 -3.98
CA GLU A 35 7.56 -10.12 -2.73
C GLU A 35 7.69 -11.31 -1.76
N ALA A 36 6.70 -12.19 -1.71
CA ALA A 36 6.74 -13.40 -0.89
C ALA A 36 7.76 -14.44 -1.39
N LEU A 37 8.07 -14.43 -2.68
CA LEU A 37 9.08 -15.33 -3.28
C LEU A 37 10.53 -14.84 -3.07
N ILE A 38 10.73 -13.56 -2.73
CA ILE A 38 12.07 -13.02 -2.50
C ILE A 38 12.53 -13.41 -1.09
N PRO A 39 13.52 -14.30 -0.95
CA PRO A 39 14.07 -14.64 0.34
C PRO A 39 14.80 -13.42 0.91
N MET A 40 14.29 -12.86 2.00
CA MET A 40 14.96 -11.77 2.69
C MET A 40 16.15 -12.33 3.49
N PRO A 41 17.38 -11.83 3.27
CA PRO A 41 18.57 -12.33 3.95
C PRO A 41 18.61 -11.94 5.44
N VAL A 42 17.63 -11.20 5.92
CA VAL A 42 17.56 -10.74 7.31
C VAL A 42 16.45 -11.48 8.03
N PRO A 43 16.75 -12.22 9.10
CA PRO A 43 15.76 -12.99 9.87
C PRO A 43 14.91 -12.09 10.78
N ILE A 44 14.59 -10.88 10.34
CA ILE A 44 13.75 -9.94 11.08
C ILE A 44 12.33 -10.06 10.53
N PRO A 45 11.36 -10.51 11.35
CA PRO A 45 9.96 -10.54 10.93
C PRO A 45 9.51 -9.15 10.48
N GLY A 46 8.91 -9.08 9.30
CA GLY A 46 8.29 -7.84 8.84
C GLY A 46 9.10 -6.98 7.87
N ILE A 47 10.37 -7.29 7.56
CA ILE A 47 11.06 -6.59 6.48
C ILE A 47 10.47 -7.04 5.15
N LYS A 48 9.79 -6.11 4.47
CA LYS A 48 9.28 -6.27 3.12
C LYS A 48 9.73 -5.08 2.29
N ILE A 49 9.97 -5.31 0.99
CA ILE A 49 10.32 -4.25 0.04
C ILE A 49 9.16 -3.27 -0.12
N GLY A 50 7.93 -3.76 0.09
CA GLY A 50 6.73 -2.95 0.00
C GLY A 50 6.25 -2.75 -1.43
N LEU A 51 6.59 -3.66 -2.37
CA LEU A 51 6.17 -3.57 -3.78
C LEU A 51 4.66 -3.33 -3.92
N ALA A 52 3.86 -3.97 -3.09
CA ALA A 52 2.42 -3.80 -3.12
C ALA A 52 1.97 -2.39 -2.66
N ASN A 53 2.76 -1.67 -1.85
CA ASN A 53 2.46 -0.29 -1.47
C ASN A 53 2.54 0.66 -2.67
N LEU A 54 3.30 0.32 -3.73
CA LEU A 54 3.28 1.03 -5.00
C LEU A 54 1.86 1.17 -5.55
N ILE A 55 1.14 0.07 -5.60
CA ILE A 55 -0.23 0.05 -6.14
C ILE A 55 -1.20 0.82 -5.23
N VAL A 56 -1.04 0.68 -3.91
CA VAL A 56 -1.85 1.43 -2.95
C VAL A 56 -1.63 2.94 -3.12
N LEU A 57 -0.40 3.37 -3.29
CA LEU A 57 -0.05 4.77 -3.54
C LEU A 57 -0.66 5.28 -4.86
N ILE A 58 -0.54 4.53 -5.96
CA ILE A 58 -1.16 4.86 -7.25
C ILE A 58 -2.68 4.96 -7.10
N ALA A 59 -3.29 4.04 -6.35
CA ALA A 59 -4.72 4.05 -6.09
C ALA A 59 -5.17 5.29 -5.28
N ILE A 60 -4.39 5.74 -4.30
CA ILE A 60 -4.67 6.99 -3.56
C ILE A 60 -4.74 8.17 -4.52
N TYR A 61 -3.77 8.29 -5.44
CA TYR A 61 -3.69 9.40 -6.38
C TYR A 61 -4.74 9.35 -7.50
N ARG A 62 -5.19 8.16 -7.91
CA ARG A 62 -6.09 7.99 -9.08
C ARG A 62 -7.54 7.73 -8.70
N LEU A 63 -7.79 6.98 -7.64
CA LEU A 63 -9.14 6.54 -7.23
C LEU A 63 -9.59 7.14 -5.89
N GLY A 64 -8.63 7.66 -5.11
CA GLY A 64 -8.88 8.17 -3.77
C GLY A 64 -8.89 7.09 -2.69
N PHE A 65 -9.05 7.54 -1.44
CA PHE A 65 -8.87 6.72 -0.25
C PHE A 65 -9.73 5.45 -0.20
N LYS A 66 -11.03 5.57 -0.52
CA LYS A 66 -11.97 4.43 -0.40
C LYS A 66 -11.53 3.23 -1.22
N TYR A 67 -11.19 3.46 -2.48
CA TYR A 67 -10.74 2.39 -3.38
C TYR A 67 -9.36 1.87 -3.01
N ALA A 68 -8.43 2.76 -2.66
CA ALA A 68 -7.09 2.39 -2.21
C ALA A 68 -7.16 1.52 -0.93
N PHE A 69 -8.04 1.86 0.02
CA PHE A 69 -8.26 1.08 1.23
C PHE A 69 -8.81 -0.33 0.91
N VAL A 70 -9.82 -0.42 0.03
CA VAL A 70 -10.37 -1.72 -0.40
C VAL A 70 -9.31 -2.57 -1.09
N ILE A 71 -8.51 -1.98 -2.02
CA ILE A 71 -7.41 -2.68 -2.69
C ILE A 71 -6.40 -3.20 -1.66
N ASN A 72 -6.03 -2.37 -0.68
CA ASN A 72 -5.08 -2.74 0.36
C ASN A 72 -5.62 -3.90 1.24
N CYS A 73 -6.88 -3.84 1.66
CA CYS A 73 -7.52 -4.90 2.44
C CYS A 73 -7.62 -6.21 1.66
N LEU A 74 -8.09 -6.16 0.40
CA LEU A 74 -8.19 -7.34 -0.46
C LEU A 74 -6.82 -8.01 -0.66
N ARG A 75 -5.79 -7.23 -0.96
CA ARG A 75 -4.42 -7.73 -1.11
C ARG A 75 -3.92 -8.42 0.16
N ILE A 76 -4.10 -7.79 1.32
CA ILE A 76 -3.62 -8.32 2.60
C ILE A 76 -4.36 -9.63 2.94
N PHE A 77 -5.67 -9.64 2.77
CA PHE A 77 -6.49 -10.81 3.04
C PHE A 77 -6.10 -11.99 2.15
N THR A 78 -6.01 -11.76 0.83
CA THR A 78 -5.63 -12.82 -0.12
C THR A 78 -4.19 -13.28 0.07
N ALA A 79 -3.24 -12.38 0.31
CA ALA A 79 -1.86 -12.77 0.60
C ALA A 79 -1.75 -13.57 1.91
N GLY A 80 -2.53 -13.22 2.93
CA GLY A 80 -2.63 -13.93 4.18
C GLY A 80 -3.11 -15.37 4.00
N LEU A 81 -4.17 -15.55 3.22
CA LEU A 81 -4.74 -16.87 2.94
C LEU A 81 -3.84 -17.76 2.07
N LEU A 82 -3.17 -17.17 1.07
CA LEU A 82 -2.47 -17.94 0.05
C LEU A 82 -0.99 -18.19 0.36
N PHE A 83 -0.29 -17.23 0.99
CA PHE A 83 1.18 -17.29 1.05
C PHE A 83 1.78 -17.07 2.43
N THR A 84 1.19 -16.19 3.27
CA THR A 84 1.87 -15.71 4.48
C THR A 84 1.33 -16.27 5.78
N GLY A 85 0.18 -16.93 5.74
CA GLY A 85 -0.50 -17.49 6.91
C GLY A 85 -1.01 -16.42 7.88
N VAL A 86 -1.53 -16.86 9.03
CA VAL A 86 -2.21 -16.00 10.01
C VAL A 86 -1.29 -14.91 10.57
N PHE A 87 -0.07 -15.23 10.93
CA PHE A 87 0.86 -14.24 11.48
C PHE A 87 1.27 -13.19 10.45
N GLY A 88 1.59 -13.63 9.21
CA GLY A 88 1.88 -12.73 8.11
C GLY A 88 0.69 -11.81 7.76
N PHE A 89 -0.53 -12.32 7.87
CA PHE A 89 -1.75 -11.55 7.74
C PHE A 89 -1.85 -10.45 8.81
N LEU A 90 -1.66 -10.79 10.10
CA LEU A 90 -1.77 -9.84 11.20
C LEU A 90 -0.71 -8.72 11.08
N TYR A 91 0.54 -9.07 10.78
CA TYR A 91 1.60 -8.10 10.55
C TYR A 91 1.28 -7.17 9.36
N SER A 92 0.84 -7.75 8.25
CA SER A 92 0.51 -7.00 7.04
C SER A 92 -0.73 -6.12 7.22
N MET A 93 -1.70 -6.55 8.04
CA MET A 93 -2.90 -5.77 8.33
C MET A 93 -2.53 -4.51 9.12
N ALA A 94 -1.82 -4.65 10.23
CA ALA A 94 -1.41 -3.52 11.06
C ALA A 94 -0.51 -2.55 10.28
N GLY A 95 0.53 -3.06 9.61
CA GLY A 95 1.43 -2.26 8.78
C GLY A 95 0.70 -1.59 7.61
N GLY A 96 -0.16 -2.33 6.90
CA GLY A 96 -0.88 -1.81 5.74
C GLY A 96 -1.92 -0.75 6.10
N ILE A 97 -2.65 -0.91 7.21
CA ILE A 97 -3.62 0.09 7.68
C ILE A 97 -2.86 1.36 8.11
N LEU A 98 -1.82 1.23 8.91
CA LEU A 98 -1.06 2.39 9.36
C LEU A 98 -0.41 3.12 8.19
N SER A 99 0.17 2.38 7.25
CA SER A 99 0.79 2.93 6.04
C SER A 99 -0.20 3.74 5.21
N ILE A 100 -1.39 3.21 4.90
CA ILE A 100 -2.35 3.92 4.06
C ILE A 100 -2.92 5.16 4.75
N LEU A 101 -3.11 5.12 6.07
CA LEU A 101 -3.56 6.28 6.84
C LEU A 101 -2.53 7.41 6.80
N VAL A 102 -1.26 7.09 7.01
CA VAL A 102 -0.16 8.06 6.95
C VAL A 102 -0.02 8.61 5.53
N MET A 103 0.03 7.75 4.50
CA MET A 103 0.14 8.19 3.11
C MET A 103 -1.03 9.10 2.71
N TYR A 104 -2.25 8.74 3.06
CA TYR A 104 -3.42 9.55 2.72
C TYR A 104 -3.47 10.86 3.51
N GLY A 105 -3.09 10.86 4.79
CA GLY A 105 -2.98 12.08 5.59
C GLY A 105 -2.00 13.08 4.97
N LEU A 106 -0.80 12.61 4.61
CA LEU A 106 0.22 13.45 3.97
C LEU A 106 -0.19 13.90 2.55
N TYR A 107 -0.85 13.02 1.80
CA TYR A 107 -1.43 13.37 0.50
C TYR A 107 -2.45 14.52 0.62
N ARG A 108 -3.33 14.45 1.63
CA ARG A 108 -4.32 15.50 1.90
C ARG A 108 -3.70 16.81 2.38
N TRP A 109 -2.60 16.71 3.07
CA TRP A 109 -1.85 17.90 3.53
C TRP A 109 -1.22 18.68 2.37
N GLY A 110 -0.85 17.99 1.27
CA GLY A 110 -0.44 18.62 0.02
C GLY A 110 0.97 19.21 0.00
N ILE A 111 1.75 19.12 1.08
CA ILE A 111 3.10 19.69 1.19
C ILE A 111 4.15 18.72 0.64
N PHE A 112 3.89 17.41 0.74
CA PHE A 112 4.86 16.37 0.41
C PHE A 112 4.73 15.87 -1.02
N GLY A 113 5.86 15.68 -1.71
CA GLY A 113 5.89 15.00 -3.00
C GLY A 113 5.63 13.49 -2.86
N ILE A 114 5.37 12.83 -4.00
CA ILE A 114 5.03 11.40 -4.07
C ILE A 114 6.08 10.53 -3.35
N ALA A 115 7.37 10.82 -3.55
CA ALA A 115 8.45 10.08 -2.90
C ALA A 115 8.44 10.24 -1.38
N GLY A 116 8.18 11.45 -0.85
CA GLY A 116 8.09 11.69 0.58
C GLY A 116 6.89 10.99 1.22
N ILE A 117 5.73 11.00 0.55
CA ILE A 117 4.53 10.27 0.99
C ILE A 117 4.80 8.77 1.03
N SER A 118 5.45 8.24 -0.01
CA SER A 118 5.82 6.83 -0.09
C SER A 118 6.81 6.42 0.99
N MET A 119 7.82 7.26 1.24
CA MET A 119 8.82 7.06 2.30
C MET A 119 8.15 6.97 3.68
N ALA A 120 7.30 7.93 4.00
CA ALA A 120 6.56 7.91 5.26
C ALA A 120 5.64 6.69 5.38
N GLY A 121 5.00 6.28 4.26
CA GLY A 121 4.20 5.06 4.19
C GLY A 121 5.02 3.80 4.45
N GLY A 122 6.23 3.69 3.90
CA GLY A 122 7.14 2.56 4.12
C GLY A 122 7.58 2.46 5.58
N VAL A 123 7.96 3.59 6.19
CA VAL A 123 8.31 3.65 7.61
C VAL A 123 7.11 3.27 8.50
N ALA A 124 5.93 3.83 8.22
CA ALA A 124 4.71 3.53 8.97
C ALA A 124 4.32 2.05 8.85
N HIS A 125 4.49 1.46 7.66
CA HIS A 125 4.26 0.04 7.44
C HIS A 125 5.14 -0.82 8.35
N ASN A 126 6.45 -0.60 8.30
CA ASN A 126 7.41 -1.35 9.12
C ASN A 126 7.19 -1.14 10.62
N PHE A 127 6.85 0.07 11.03
CA PHE A 127 6.51 0.36 12.41
C PHE A 127 5.27 -0.41 12.87
N GLY A 128 4.18 -0.42 12.08
CA GLY A 128 2.97 -1.18 12.40
C GLY A 128 3.23 -2.69 12.52
N GLN A 129 4.06 -3.23 11.63
CA GLN A 129 4.47 -4.64 11.69
C GLN A 129 5.29 -4.94 12.96
N LEU A 130 6.24 -4.09 13.29
CA LEU A 130 7.09 -4.25 14.47
C LEU A 130 6.28 -4.21 15.78
N VAL A 131 5.37 -3.22 15.89
CA VAL A 131 4.47 -3.13 17.06
C VAL A 131 3.65 -4.42 17.21
N THR A 132 3.09 -4.91 16.11
CA THR A 132 2.32 -6.16 16.11
C THR A 132 3.18 -7.36 16.49
N ALA A 133 4.43 -7.42 16.03
CA ALA A 133 5.37 -8.47 16.41
C ALA A 133 5.68 -8.43 17.92
N CYS A 134 5.92 -7.23 18.49
CA CYS A 134 6.12 -7.06 19.92
C CYS A 134 4.93 -7.56 20.75
N LEU A 135 3.70 -7.27 20.29
CA LEU A 135 2.48 -7.68 20.97
C LEU A 135 2.27 -9.20 20.90
N ILE A 136 2.40 -9.80 19.72
CA ILE A 136 2.17 -11.24 19.51
C ILE A 136 3.22 -12.06 20.27
N MET A 137 4.49 -11.64 20.23
CA MET A 137 5.58 -12.34 20.89
C MET A 137 5.77 -11.95 22.37
N SER A 138 4.95 -11.01 22.86
CA SER A 138 5.05 -10.46 24.23
C SER A 138 6.49 -10.04 24.59
N ASN A 139 7.23 -9.51 23.60
CA ASN A 139 8.64 -9.19 23.74
C ASN A 139 8.95 -7.78 23.22
N ILE A 140 9.03 -6.83 24.15
CA ILE A 140 9.34 -5.42 23.84
C ILE A 140 10.77 -5.23 23.31
N ARG A 141 11.70 -6.17 23.56
CA ARG A 141 13.07 -6.07 23.06
C ARG A 141 13.15 -6.04 21.53
N LEU A 142 12.14 -6.56 20.85
CA LEU A 142 12.04 -6.45 19.39
C LEU A 142 12.01 -5.01 18.89
N MET A 143 11.61 -4.04 19.74
CA MET A 143 11.64 -2.63 19.39
C MET A 143 13.06 -2.11 19.12
N SER A 144 14.11 -2.79 19.58
CA SER A 144 15.50 -2.46 19.24
C SER A 144 15.83 -2.59 17.75
N TYR A 145 15.02 -3.34 17.00
CA TYR A 145 15.14 -3.43 15.53
C TYR A 145 14.53 -2.23 14.79
N PHE A 146 13.82 -1.34 15.51
CA PHE A 146 13.15 -0.18 14.88
C PHE A 146 14.09 0.68 14.04
N PRO A 147 15.33 1.04 14.48
CA PRO A 147 16.22 1.84 13.64
C PRO A 147 16.52 1.19 12.29
N VAL A 148 16.76 -0.12 12.26
CA VAL A 148 17.03 -0.85 11.01
C VAL A 148 15.80 -0.84 10.10
N LEU A 149 14.61 -1.10 10.66
CA LEU A 149 13.34 -1.08 9.94
C LEU A 149 12.97 0.31 9.44
N LEU A 150 13.33 1.36 10.19
CA LEU A 150 13.14 2.75 9.78
C LEU A 150 13.95 3.05 8.52
N PHE A 151 15.26 2.78 8.53
CA PHE A 151 16.10 3.00 7.35
C PHE A 151 15.67 2.15 6.16
N ALA A 152 15.34 0.87 6.39
CA ALA A 152 14.83 0.00 5.34
C ALA A 152 13.52 0.55 4.73
N GLY A 153 12.58 1.01 5.57
CA GLY A 153 11.34 1.63 5.14
C GLY A 153 11.53 2.95 4.40
N MET A 154 12.52 3.76 4.80
CA MET A 154 12.87 4.99 4.09
C MET A 154 13.41 4.67 2.69
N ILE A 155 14.40 3.79 2.59
CA ILE A 155 15.04 3.44 1.31
C ILE A 155 14.03 2.81 0.35
N SER A 156 13.33 1.78 0.80
CA SER A 156 12.30 1.11 -0.03
C SER A 156 11.18 2.08 -0.41
N GLY A 157 10.72 2.90 0.53
CA GLY A 157 9.68 3.89 0.28
C GLY A 157 10.09 4.96 -0.73
N ILE A 158 11.33 5.43 -0.72
CA ILE A 158 11.86 6.37 -1.74
C ILE A 158 11.87 5.70 -3.11
N LEU A 159 12.41 4.47 -3.22
CA LEU A 159 12.47 3.75 -4.49
C LEU A 159 11.07 3.53 -5.07
N ILE A 160 10.14 3.07 -4.25
CA ILE A 160 8.73 2.88 -4.63
C ILE A 160 8.08 4.21 -5.03
N GLY A 161 8.38 5.29 -4.30
CA GLY A 161 7.88 6.62 -4.60
C GLY A 161 8.36 7.15 -5.95
N ILE A 162 9.62 6.92 -6.31
CA ILE A 162 10.17 7.25 -7.64
C ILE A 162 9.45 6.48 -8.73
N VAL A 163 9.27 5.16 -8.55
CA VAL A 163 8.54 4.33 -9.51
C VAL A 163 7.08 4.79 -9.62
N ALA A 164 6.42 5.10 -8.50
CA ALA A 164 5.06 5.62 -8.50
C ALA A 164 4.95 6.95 -9.26
N TRP A 165 5.91 7.84 -9.07
CA TRP A 165 5.96 9.12 -9.79
C TRP A 165 6.09 8.92 -11.30
N MET A 166 6.98 8.03 -11.74
CA MET A 166 7.14 7.70 -13.18
C MET A 166 5.87 7.09 -13.77
N VAL A 167 5.22 6.18 -13.05
CA VAL A 167 3.98 5.53 -13.50
C VAL A 167 2.84 6.54 -13.56
N LEU A 168 2.67 7.35 -12.50
CA LEU A 168 1.62 8.38 -12.46
C LEU A 168 1.77 9.44 -13.54
N GLY A 169 3.02 9.76 -13.94
CA GLY A 169 3.28 10.70 -15.02
C GLY A 169 2.91 10.16 -16.42
N ARG A 170 2.85 8.84 -16.59
CA ARG A 170 2.48 8.18 -17.87
C ARG A 170 1.01 7.78 -17.96
N LEU A 171 0.34 7.65 -16.83
CA LEU A 171 -1.08 7.31 -16.82
C LEU A 171 -1.92 8.54 -17.19
N PRO A 172 -2.89 8.41 -18.11
CA PRO A 172 -3.78 9.50 -18.42
C PRO A 172 -4.53 9.96 -17.18
N HIS A 173 -4.73 11.27 -17.05
CA HIS A 173 -5.60 11.82 -16.01
C HIS A 173 -7.03 11.34 -16.31
N LEU A 174 -7.45 10.25 -15.68
CA LEU A 174 -8.85 9.90 -15.64
C LEU A 174 -9.53 11.02 -14.86
N LYS A 175 -10.28 11.88 -15.56
CA LYS A 175 -11.26 12.77 -14.90
C LYS A 175 -12.28 11.84 -14.22
N VAL A 176 -12.05 11.58 -12.97
CA VAL A 176 -12.84 10.61 -12.19
C VAL A 176 -13.61 11.39 -11.15
#